data_fe85f3f4c61ca7f05a95df989de39b78
#
_entry.id   fe85f3f4c61ca7f05a95df989de39b78
#
_cell.length_a   1.000
_cell.length_b   1.000
_cell.length_c   1.000
_cell.angle_alpha   90.00
_cell.angle_beta   90.00
_cell.angle_gamma   90.00
#
_symmetry.space_group_name_H-M   'P 1'
#
loop_
_entity.id
_entity.type
_entity.pdbx_description
1 polymer ?
#
loop_
_entity_poly.entity_id
_entity_poly.type
_entity_poly.pdbx_seq_one_letter_code
_entity_poly.pdbx_strand_id
1 'polypeptide(L)'
;FNFIEFHGRNNVVVNPLRIRRDIINELQYNLLLCYTGNIHVSANIIRDQVNNYKKQDAFEAMCEVKALSYAIKDELLKGNLHNFGKLLDYGWESKKRMSSKISNPQIDTLYEEAKKAGALGGKLLGAGGGGFLLVYCPYNVKHKVAARLEQVGGQLMDWNFELRGAQSWIC
;
A
#
# COMPACT_ATOMS: atom_id res chain seq x y z
N PHE A 1 -1.32 -10.45 -10.71
CA PHE A 1 -0.42 -10.27 -9.57
C PHE A 1 0.98 -10.70 -9.95
N ASN A 2 1.97 -9.83 -9.74
CA ASN A 2 3.37 -10.11 -10.11
C ASN A 2 4.28 -9.73 -8.95
N PHE A 3 5.35 -10.50 -8.76
CA PHE A 3 6.49 -10.11 -7.97
C PHE A 3 7.61 -9.69 -8.92
N ILE A 4 8.04 -8.44 -8.82
CA ILE A 4 9.01 -7.85 -9.76
C ILE A 4 10.30 -7.57 -9.00
N GLU A 5 11.41 -8.09 -9.53
CA GLU A 5 12.75 -7.92 -8.98
C GLU A 5 13.63 -7.15 -9.95
N PHE A 6 14.28 -6.13 -9.45
CA PHE A 6 15.23 -5.30 -10.20
C PHE A 6 16.67 -5.65 -9.78
N HIS A 7 17.41 -6.28 -10.69
CA HIS A 7 18.80 -6.68 -10.48
C HIS A 7 19.76 -5.78 -11.28
N GLY A 8 19.95 -4.54 -10.82
CA GLY A 8 20.77 -3.55 -11.53
C GLY A 8 20.02 -2.85 -12.67
N ARG A 9 20.79 -2.25 -13.60
CA ARG A 9 20.21 -1.30 -14.59
C ARG A 9 19.33 -1.96 -15.64
N ASN A 10 19.61 -3.18 -16.06
CA ASN A 10 18.99 -3.79 -17.25
C ASN A 10 18.45 -5.22 -16.99
N ASN A 11 18.39 -5.65 -15.75
CA ASN A 11 17.90 -6.99 -15.43
C ASN A 11 16.67 -6.88 -14.53
N VAL A 12 15.51 -7.13 -15.11
CA VAL A 12 14.21 -7.14 -14.41
C VAL A 12 13.59 -8.52 -14.58
N VAL A 13 13.29 -9.15 -13.46
CA VAL A 13 12.61 -10.44 -13.41
C VAL A 13 11.18 -10.22 -12.96
N VAL A 14 10.22 -10.67 -13.77
CA VAL A 14 8.79 -10.60 -13.46
C VAL A 14 8.29 -12.01 -13.19
N ASN A 15 7.89 -12.27 -11.96
CA ASN A 15 7.34 -13.55 -11.51
C ASN A 15 5.82 -13.44 -11.33
N PRO A 16 5.00 -13.98 -12.24
CA PRO A 16 3.56 -14.06 -12.05
C PRO A 16 3.22 -14.93 -10.84
N LEU A 17 2.44 -14.38 -9.91
CA LEU A 17 2.04 -15.10 -8.70
C LEU A 17 0.75 -15.91 -8.97
N ARG A 18 0.79 -17.21 -8.71
CA ARG A 18 -0.38 -18.08 -8.78
C ARG A 18 -1.11 -18.07 -7.44
N ILE A 19 -1.97 -17.08 -7.27
CA ILE A 19 -2.80 -16.94 -6.06
C ILE A 19 -4.14 -17.60 -6.31
N ARG A 20 -4.63 -18.40 -5.36
CA ARG A 20 -5.94 -19.02 -5.44
C ARG A 20 -7.04 -17.95 -5.50
N ARG A 21 -8.12 -18.26 -6.22
CA ARG A 21 -9.22 -17.31 -6.46
C ARG A 21 -9.92 -16.89 -5.17
N ASP A 22 -10.09 -17.82 -4.23
CA ASP A 22 -10.67 -17.54 -2.91
C ASP A 22 -9.84 -16.50 -2.12
N ILE A 23 -8.51 -16.64 -2.14
CA ILE A 23 -7.59 -15.67 -1.50
C ILE A 23 -7.69 -14.29 -2.16
N ILE A 24 -7.78 -14.23 -3.50
CA ILE A 24 -7.93 -12.95 -4.22
C ILE A 24 -9.26 -12.29 -3.84
N ASN A 25 -10.33 -13.06 -3.80
CA ASN A 25 -11.66 -12.54 -3.45
C ASN A 25 -11.69 -12.03 -2.00
N GLU A 26 -11.12 -12.79 -1.06
CA GLU A 26 -11.01 -12.38 0.34
C GLU A 26 -10.13 -11.13 0.49
N LEU A 27 -9.00 -11.07 -0.20
CA LEU A 27 -8.13 -9.90 -0.20
C LEU A 27 -8.88 -8.65 -0.68
N GLN A 28 -9.58 -8.76 -1.84
CA GLN A 28 -10.37 -7.65 -2.38
C GLN A 28 -11.47 -7.21 -1.41
N TYR A 29 -12.15 -8.19 -0.79
CA TYR A 29 -13.19 -7.89 0.19
C TYR A 29 -12.64 -7.17 1.43
N ASN A 30 -11.47 -7.54 1.92
CA ASN A 30 -10.84 -6.99 3.13
C ASN A 30 -10.09 -5.66 2.90
N LEU A 31 -9.95 -5.22 1.65
CA LEU A 31 -9.31 -3.94 1.34
C LEU A 31 -10.34 -2.81 1.20
N LEU A 32 -9.96 -1.63 1.66
CA LEU A 32 -10.61 -0.36 1.40
C LEU A 32 -9.64 0.55 0.63
N LEU A 33 -10.16 1.26 -0.35
CA LEU A 33 -9.45 2.31 -1.07
C LEU A 33 -10.06 3.66 -0.69
N CYS A 34 -9.26 4.54 -0.10
CA CYS A 34 -9.68 5.84 0.37
C CYS A 34 -8.88 6.95 -0.33
N TYR A 35 -9.56 7.85 -1.02
CA TYR A 35 -8.93 9.06 -1.56
C TYR A 35 -8.71 10.07 -0.43
N THR A 36 -7.50 10.62 -0.36
CA THR A 36 -7.05 11.49 0.74
C THR A 36 -7.35 12.98 0.50
N GLY A 37 -7.96 13.33 -0.62
CA GLY A 37 -8.30 14.73 -0.96
C GLY A 37 -7.16 15.55 -1.56
N ASN A 38 -5.93 15.08 -1.54
CA ASN A 38 -4.75 15.81 -2.02
C ASN A 38 -4.03 15.08 -3.16
N ILE A 39 -3.59 15.85 -4.15
CA ILE A 39 -2.69 15.37 -5.23
C ILE A 39 -1.36 16.11 -5.08
N HIS A 40 -0.27 15.37 -4.99
CA HIS A 40 1.08 15.92 -4.97
C HIS A 40 1.90 15.52 -6.19
N VAL A 41 2.88 16.36 -6.54
CA VAL A 41 3.81 16.06 -7.63
C VAL A 41 4.79 14.99 -7.17
N SER A 42 4.55 13.75 -7.58
CA SER A 42 5.34 12.56 -7.20
C SER A 42 6.85 12.72 -7.42
N ALA A 43 7.26 13.45 -8.47
CA ALA A 43 8.67 13.66 -8.80
C ALA A 43 9.46 14.35 -7.66
N ASN A 44 8.84 15.28 -6.91
CA ASN A 44 9.49 15.96 -5.80
C ASN A 44 9.70 15.04 -4.60
N ILE A 45 8.76 14.14 -4.35
CA ILE A 45 8.85 13.17 -3.26
C ILE A 45 9.90 12.11 -3.57
N ILE A 46 9.93 11.60 -4.80
CA ILE A 46 10.93 10.62 -5.25
C ILE A 46 12.33 11.23 -5.18
N ARG A 47 12.51 12.48 -5.64
CA ARG A 47 13.80 13.18 -5.55
C ARG A 47 14.28 13.31 -4.11
N ASP A 48 13.38 13.63 -3.20
CA ASP A 48 13.69 13.74 -1.78
C ASP A 48 14.11 12.40 -1.18
N GLN A 49 13.39 11.32 -1.50
CA GLN A 49 13.77 9.96 -1.10
C GLN A 49 15.18 9.60 -1.60
N VAL A 50 15.47 9.84 -2.88
CA VAL A 50 16.79 9.56 -3.48
C VAL A 50 17.90 10.35 -2.76
N ASN A 51 17.67 11.62 -2.45
CA ASN A 51 18.62 12.44 -1.71
C ASN A 51 18.87 11.93 -0.28
N ASN A 52 17.82 11.37 0.34
CA ASN A 52 17.91 10.84 1.71
C ASN A 52 18.57 9.47 1.81
N TYR A 53 18.76 8.71 0.72
CA TYR A 53 19.42 7.39 0.75
C TYR A 53 20.85 7.41 1.28
N LYS A 54 21.48 8.58 1.34
CA LYS A 54 22.79 8.78 1.98
C LYS A 54 22.72 8.82 3.51
N LYS A 55 21.53 9.00 4.07
CA LYS A 55 21.30 9.00 5.51
C LYS A 55 21.06 7.57 5.98
N GLN A 56 21.71 7.19 7.08
CA GLN A 56 21.68 5.83 7.61
C GLN A 56 20.25 5.34 7.85
N ASP A 57 19.40 6.13 8.53
CA ASP A 57 18.02 5.77 8.84
C ASP A 57 17.15 5.52 7.58
N ALA A 58 17.28 6.38 6.57
CA ALA A 58 16.54 6.22 5.31
C ALA A 58 17.02 5.00 4.52
N PHE A 59 18.30 4.69 4.57
CA PHE A 59 18.86 3.48 3.95
C PHE A 59 18.38 2.21 4.65
N GLU A 60 18.40 2.17 5.97
CA GLU A 60 17.88 1.06 6.77
C GLU A 60 16.38 0.85 6.49
N ALA A 61 15.59 1.93 6.50
CA ALA A 61 14.16 1.87 6.16
C ALA A 61 13.91 1.29 4.76
N MET A 62 14.73 1.65 3.78
CA MET A 62 14.65 1.08 2.43
C MET A 62 14.95 -0.42 2.42
N CYS A 63 15.97 -0.87 3.16
CA CYS A 63 16.29 -2.28 3.32
C CYS A 63 15.15 -3.06 4.00
N GLU A 64 14.52 -2.48 5.02
CA GLU A 64 13.35 -3.04 5.67
C GLU A 64 12.17 -3.20 4.69
N VAL A 65 11.83 -2.15 3.92
CA VAL A 65 10.76 -2.22 2.90
C VAL A 65 11.05 -3.30 1.87
N LYS A 66 12.32 -3.45 1.44
CA LYS A 66 12.73 -4.52 0.54
C LYS A 66 12.51 -5.90 1.16
N ALA A 67 12.95 -6.12 2.39
CA ALA A 67 12.75 -7.39 3.10
C ALA A 67 11.25 -7.71 3.29
N LEU A 68 10.46 -6.71 3.67
CA LEU A 68 9.01 -6.84 3.82
C LEU A 68 8.30 -7.22 2.52
N SER A 69 8.82 -6.82 1.35
CA SER A 69 8.22 -7.19 0.07
C SER A 69 8.21 -8.71 -0.17
N TYR A 70 9.27 -9.41 0.24
CA TYR A 70 9.33 -10.88 0.20
C TYR A 70 8.37 -11.51 1.20
N ALA A 71 8.35 -11.02 2.44
CA ALA A 71 7.46 -11.53 3.48
C ALA A 71 5.98 -11.34 3.08
N ILE A 72 5.60 -10.18 2.56
CA ILE A 72 4.25 -9.88 2.07
C ILE A 72 3.85 -10.81 0.93
N LYS A 73 4.74 -11.05 -0.03
CA LYS A 73 4.52 -12.03 -1.11
C LYS A 73 4.26 -13.43 -0.55
N ASP A 74 5.07 -13.87 0.41
CA ASP A 74 4.96 -15.22 0.97
C ASP A 74 3.64 -15.39 1.76
N GLU A 75 3.25 -14.40 2.56
CA GLU A 75 1.97 -14.44 3.29
C GLU A 75 0.75 -14.39 2.34
N LEU A 76 0.85 -13.64 1.24
CA LEU A 76 -0.18 -13.61 0.21
C LEU A 76 -0.34 -14.97 -0.47
N LEU A 77 0.77 -15.64 -0.83
CA LEU A 77 0.75 -16.98 -1.46
C LEU A 77 0.22 -18.06 -0.52
N LYS A 78 0.50 -17.96 0.79
CA LYS A 78 -0.05 -18.85 1.83
C LYS A 78 -1.54 -18.59 2.11
N GLY A 79 -2.07 -17.43 1.73
CA GLY A 79 -3.42 -16.97 2.10
C GLY A 79 -3.53 -16.46 3.52
N ASN A 80 -2.41 -16.14 4.17
CA ASN A 80 -2.40 -15.57 5.52
C ASN A 80 -2.63 -14.06 5.46
N LEU A 81 -3.83 -13.66 5.07
CA LEU A 81 -4.17 -12.26 4.80
C LEU A 81 -4.16 -11.39 6.07
N HIS A 82 -4.39 -11.97 7.24
CA HIS A 82 -4.28 -11.24 8.50
C HIS A 82 -2.84 -10.75 8.75
N ASN A 83 -1.85 -11.62 8.53
CA ASN A 83 -0.45 -11.24 8.64
C ASN A 83 0.00 -10.32 7.50
N PHE A 84 -0.52 -10.54 6.28
CA PHE A 84 -0.36 -9.61 5.16
C PHE A 84 -0.74 -8.17 5.56
N GLY A 85 -1.89 -7.98 6.21
CA GLY A 85 -2.33 -6.67 6.70
C GLY A 85 -1.36 -6.05 7.72
N LYS A 86 -0.84 -6.83 8.66
CA LYS A 86 0.17 -6.38 9.62
C LYS A 86 1.49 -5.98 8.95
N LEU A 87 1.92 -6.76 7.97
CA LEU A 87 3.15 -6.45 7.22
C LEU A 87 3.02 -5.17 6.40
N LEU A 88 1.82 -4.83 5.90
CA LEU A 88 1.56 -3.52 5.29
C LEU A 88 1.77 -2.37 6.28
N ASP A 89 1.37 -2.53 7.55
CA ASP A 89 1.59 -1.57 8.62
C ASP A 89 3.10 -1.30 8.83
N TYR A 90 3.87 -2.36 9.04
CA TYR A 90 5.34 -2.25 9.17
C TYR A 90 5.97 -1.58 7.95
N GLY A 91 5.54 -1.96 6.75
CA GLY A 91 6.03 -1.36 5.51
C GLY A 91 5.69 0.12 5.38
N TRP A 92 4.53 0.54 5.88
CA TRP A 92 4.15 1.96 5.90
C TRP A 92 5.01 2.76 6.87
N GLU A 93 5.22 2.27 8.09
CA GLU A 93 6.07 2.92 9.08
C GLU A 93 7.52 3.06 8.57
N SER A 94 8.09 2.00 8.01
CA SER A 94 9.42 2.05 7.40
C SER A 94 9.47 3.02 6.23
N LYS A 95 8.44 3.05 5.37
CA LYS A 95 8.37 3.97 4.23
C LYS A 95 8.36 5.44 4.67
N LYS A 96 7.65 5.81 5.73
CA LYS A 96 7.62 7.18 6.27
C LYS A 96 9.02 7.68 6.69
N ARG A 97 9.90 6.80 7.17
CA ARG A 97 11.27 7.13 7.54
C ARG A 97 12.17 7.52 6.35
N MET A 98 11.81 7.12 5.12
CA MET A 98 12.59 7.44 3.93
C MET A 98 12.53 8.92 3.54
N SER A 99 11.43 9.62 3.84
CA SER A 99 11.28 11.06 3.58
C SER A 99 10.09 11.62 4.36
N SER A 100 10.27 12.80 4.96
CA SER A 100 9.19 13.54 5.63
C SER A 100 8.08 14.01 4.69
N LYS A 101 8.27 13.91 3.37
CA LYS A 101 7.26 14.28 2.36
C LYS A 101 6.32 13.11 2.00
N ILE A 102 6.58 11.91 2.51
CA ILE A 102 5.78 10.72 2.21
C ILE A 102 4.41 10.79 2.88
N SER A 103 4.35 11.34 4.10
CA SER A 103 3.09 11.57 4.80
C SER A 103 2.88 13.04 5.11
N ASN A 104 1.71 13.36 5.60
CA ASN A 104 1.33 14.68 6.12
C ASN A 104 0.26 14.49 7.21
N PRO A 105 -0.06 15.53 8.00
CA PRO A 105 -1.00 15.41 9.12
C PRO A 105 -2.38 14.84 8.76
N GLN A 106 -2.88 15.12 7.56
CA GLN A 106 -4.16 14.59 7.10
C GLN A 106 -4.07 13.09 6.82
N ILE A 107 -3.01 12.63 6.15
CA ILE A 107 -2.77 11.21 5.88
C ILE A 107 -2.57 10.45 7.19
N ASP A 108 -1.78 11.01 8.09
CA ASP A 108 -1.52 10.41 9.41
C ASP A 108 -2.83 10.27 10.21
N THR A 109 -3.68 11.31 10.21
CA THR A 109 -5.00 11.25 10.84
C THR A 109 -5.88 10.14 10.23
N LEU A 110 -5.99 10.08 8.91
CA LEU A 110 -6.75 9.02 8.22
C LEU A 110 -6.23 7.64 8.60
N TYR A 111 -4.92 7.45 8.59
CA TYR A 111 -4.29 6.17 8.90
C TYR A 111 -4.51 5.74 10.34
N GLU A 112 -4.24 6.63 11.30
CA GLU A 112 -4.42 6.37 12.73
C GLU A 112 -5.89 6.06 13.09
N GLU A 113 -6.82 6.81 12.52
CA GLU A 113 -8.24 6.60 12.77
C GLU A 113 -8.73 5.28 12.15
N ALA A 114 -8.21 4.88 10.99
CA ALA A 114 -8.45 3.56 10.44
C ALA A 114 -7.93 2.45 11.38
N LYS A 115 -6.72 2.60 11.93
CA LYS A 115 -6.12 1.66 12.90
C LYS A 115 -6.95 1.57 14.17
N LYS A 116 -7.39 2.69 14.76
CA LYS A 116 -8.25 2.72 15.94
C LYS A 116 -9.60 2.03 15.70
N ALA A 117 -10.13 2.12 14.47
CA ALA A 117 -11.37 1.45 14.09
C ALA A 117 -11.21 -0.05 13.80
N GLY A 118 -9.99 -0.58 13.80
CA GLY A 118 -9.68 -2.00 13.67
C GLY A 118 -8.95 -2.41 12.39
N ALA A 119 -8.48 -1.48 11.58
CA ALA A 119 -7.60 -1.81 10.46
C ALA A 119 -6.28 -2.43 10.95
N LEU A 120 -5.78 -3.44 10.25
CA LEU A 120 -4.51 -4.10 10.59
C LEU A 120 -3.30 -3.36 10.03
N GLY A 121 -3.49 -2.67 8.92
CA GLY A 121 -2.45 -1.90 8.28
C GLY A 121 -2.90 -1.36 6.94
N GLY A 122 -1.99 -0.70 6.26
CA GLY A 122 -2.27 -0.09 4.98
C GLY A 122 -1.04 0.63 4.43
N LYS A 123 -1.23 1.31 3.32
CA LYS A 123 -0.17 2.14 2.72
C LYS A 123 -0.76 3.19 1.81
N LEU A 124 -0.11 4.32 1.71
CA LEU A 124 -0.37 5.26 0.64
C LEU A 124 0.19 4.72 -0.67
N LEU A 125 -0.62 4.71 -1.72
CA LEU A 125 -0.23 4.23 -3.04
C LEU A 125 0.66 5.26 -3.75
N GLY A 126 1.61 4.79 -4.55
CA GLY A 126 2.55 5.64 -5.29
C GLY A 126 3.69 6.20 -4.43
N ALA A 127 4.16 7.40 -4.77
CA ALA A 127 5.33 8.03 -4.15
C ALA A 127 5.11 8.47 -2.70
N GLY A 128 3.91 8.88 -2.37
CA GLY A 128 3.56 9.47 -1.08
C GLY A 128 2.89 10.85 -1.25
N GLY A 129 2.66 11.53 -0.12
CA GLY A 129 2.19 12.93 -0.05
C GLY A 129 0.71 13.15 -0.33
N GLY A 130 0.00 12.19 -0.90
CA GLY A 130 -1.43 12.27 -1.23
C GLY A 130 -1.85 11.18 -2.21
N GLY A 131 -3.08 11.25 -2.67
CA GLY A 131 -3.68 10.27 -3.57
C GLY A 131 -4.53 9.25 -2.81
N PHE A 132 -4.23 7.95 -2.96
CA PHE A 132 -5.05 6.88 -2.42
C PHE A 132 -4.36 6.15 -1.27
N LEU A 133 -5.06 6.03 -0.17
CA LEU A 133 -4.71 5.19 0.97
C LEU A 133 -5.40 3.84 0.82
N LEU A 134 -4.63 2.77 0.70
CA LEU A 134 -5.11 1.40 0.72
C LEU A 134 -5.03 0.87 2.15
N VAL A 135 -6.14 0.39 2.69
CA VAL A 135 -6.26 -0.08 4.07
C VAL A 135 -6.76 -1.51 4.09
N TYR A 136 -6.05 -2.38 4.80
CA TYR A 136 -6.50 -3.74 5.06
C TYR A 136 -7.25 -3.82 6.40
N CYS A 137 -8.48 -4.29 6.36
CA CYS A 137 -9.32 -4.49 7.55
C CYS A 137 -10.00 -5.86 7.50
N PRO A 138 -9.99 -6.60 8.61
CA PRO A 138 -10.80 -7.80 8.73
C PRO A 138 -12.28 -7.50 8.41
N TYR A 139 -12.95 -8.45 7.74
CA TYR A 139 -14.32 -8.28 7.26
C TYR A 139 -15.32 -7.82 8.34
N ASN A 140 -15.15 -8.29 9.57
CA ASN A 140 -16.04 -8.00 10.69
C ASN A 140 -15.94 -6.55 11.24
N VAL A 141 -14.86 -5.83 10.90
CA VAL A 141 -14.66 -4.42 11.30
C VAL A 141 -14.59 -3.47 10.13
N LYS A 142 -14.60 -3.97 8.89
CA LYS A 142 -14.46 -3.17 7.68
C LYS A 142 -15.46 -2.00 7.61
N HIS A 143 -16.72 -2.24 7.96
CA HIS A 143 -17.76 -1.20 7.99
C HIS A 143 -17.46 -0.08 9.00
N LYS A 144 -16.84 -0.41 10.15
CA LYS A 144 -16.43 0.58 11.17
C LYS A 144 -15.26 1.42 10.66
N VAL A 145 -14.29 0.78 10.03
CA VAL A 145 -13.14 1.47 9.42
C VAL A 145 -13.62 2.40 8.30
N ALA A 146 -14.52 1.92 7.44
CA ALA A 146 -15.12 2.71 6.37
C ALA A 146 -15.80 3.98 6.91
N ALA A 147 -16.75 3.81 7.83
CA ALA A 147 -17.45 4.93 8.44
C ALA A 147 -16.50 5.94 9.13
N ARG A 148 -15.43 5.41 9.79
CA ARG A 148 -14.47 6.28 10.46
C ARG A 148 -13.61 7.08 9.49
N LEU A 149 -13.18 6.49 8.39
CA LEU A 149 -12.43 7.19 7.33
C LEU A 149 -13.26 8.34 6.74
N GLU A 150 -14.55 8.12 6.45
CA GLU A 150 -15.46 9.16 5.93
C GLU A 150 -15.67 10.29 6.95
N GLN A 151 -15.84 9.97 8.23
CA GLN A 151 -16.00 10.97 9.30
C GLN A 151 -14.81 11.93 9.43
N VAL A 152 -13.60 11.47 9.09
CA VAL A 152 -12.38 12.29 9.17
C VAL A 152 -11.94 12.85 7.81
N GLY A 153 -12.86 12.83 6.83
CA GLY A 153 -12.69 13.51 5.54
C GLY A 153 -12.08 12.66 4.42
N GLY A 154 -11.92 11.36 4.63
CA GLY A 154 -11.56 10.41 3.57
C GLY A 154 -12.74 10.15 2.64
N GLN A 155 -12.47 9.90 1.37
CA GLN A 155 -13.47 9.53 0.37
C GLN A 155 -13.27 8.09 -0.06
N LEU A 156 -14.20 7.20 0.28
CA LEU A 156 -14.12 5.81 -0.12
C LEU A 156 -14.41 5.66 -1.61
N MET A 157 -13.65 4.80 -2.26
CA MET A 157 -13.75 4.54 -3.69
C MET A 157 -14.10 3.08 -3.93
N ASP A 158 -15.05 2.86 -4.84
CA ASP A 158 -15.28 1.53 -5.40
C ASP A 158 -14.13 1.15 -6.32
N TRP A 159 -13.67 -0.10 -6.21
CA TRP A 159 -12.54 -0.57 -6.98
C TRP A 159 -12.56 -2.09 -7.16
N ASN A 160 -11.89 -2.58 -8.19
CA ASN A 160 -11.68 -3.99 -8.45
C ASN A 160 -10.26 -4.24 -8.93
N PHE A 161 -9.76 -5.47 -8.74
CA PHE A 161 -8.54 -5.91 -9.41
C PHE A 161 -8.79 -6.09 -10.91
N GLU A 162 -8.01 -5.40 -11.74
CA GLU A 162 -7.98 -5.63 -13.19
C GLU A 162 -6.85 -6.61 -13.52
N LEU A 163 -7.20 -7.75 -14.08
CA LEU A 163 -6.25 -8.83 -14.35
C LEU A 163 -5.76 -8.86 -15.81
N ARG A 164 -6.48 -8.18 -16.72
CA ARG A 164 -6.19 -8.23 -18.16
C ARG A 164 -5.34 -7.07 -18.66
N GLY A 165 -5.21 -6.00 -17.86
CA GLY A 165 -4.53 -4.77 -18.25
C GLY A 165 -5.32 -3.97 -19.28
N ALA A 166 -4.62 -3.18 -20.10
CA ALA A 166 -5.25 -2.33 -21.12
C ALA A 166 -5.93 -3.16 -22.21
N GLN A 167 -7.17 -2.80 -22.55
CA GLN A 167 -7.95 -3.40 -23.62
C GLN A 167 -8.49 -2.31 -24.53
N SER A 168 -8.57 -2.59 -25.85
CA SER A 168 -9.21 -1.74 -26.82
C SER A 168 -10.14 -2.57 -27.71
N TRP A 169 -11.22 -1.98 -28.14
CA TRP A 169 -12.16 -2.59 -29.11
C TRP A 169 -12.66 -1.51 -30.06
N ILE A 170 -13.04 -1.93 -31.25
CA ILE A 170 -13.66 -1.09 -32.26
C ILE A 170 -15.18 -1.32 -32.15
N CYS A 171 -15.95 -0.24 -32.08
CA CYS A 171 -17.41 -0.26 -32.13
C CYS A 171 -17.90 -0.10 -33.57
#